data_bac7b2e538a1f6b69a1bc796f3c764e5
#
_entry.id   bac7b2e538a1f6b69a1bc796f3c764e5
#
_cell.length_a   1.000
_cell.length_b   1.000
_cell.length_c   1.000
_cell.angle_alpha   90.00
_cell.angle_beta   90.00
_cell.angle_gamma   90.00
#
_symmetry.space_group_name_H-M   'P 1'
#
loop_
_entity.id
_entity.type
_entity.pdbx_description
1 polymer ?
#
loop_
_entity_poly.entity_id
_entity_poly.type
_entity_poly.pdbx_seq_one_letter_code
_entity_poly.pdbx_strand_id
1 'polypeptide(L)'
;MWSRADEKRAETIRDLRKRTEPDFFESTEETYWIPYCLSFLSRYPLYNLLGDYLRGMWIHWNKATNLFHAEEVSRILSFPAPRLNDLVRIDMKDYALCYQFPSSPTGFQNFAMWPLFMCLSIPNIVGVLEAAVSPTRRIVFVSHYPAMLTIAAETVRFCVRVYEWSGLYVPVVHARHVKELVQEPGPYILGITAECRTLFTAPTDALVVDLDRNFVLTSSPPTALTPGQRTKMINRLTQALNGEVAPTGVPQHLRSAYGGGKLIPAGQIIVMRGEVESIQDPDWWNQDAIMTVMDHVCEKLVSALL
;
A
#
# COMPACT_ATOMS: atom_id res chain seq x y z
N MET A 1 -2.21 -0.99 -16.47
CA MET A 1 -2.73 -1.97 -17.46
C MET A 1 -2.87 -1.29 -18.82
N TRP A 2 -2.80 -2.05 -19.91
CA TRP A 2 -3.01 -1.56 -21.26
C TRP A 2 -4.23 -2.24 -21.84
N SER A 3 -5.12 -1.49 -22.47
CA SER A 3 -6.32 -1.99 -23.12
C SER A 3 -6.30 -1.64 -24.60
N ARG A 4 -6.82 -2.54 -25.43
CA ARG A 4 -7.03 -2.23 -26.83
C ARG A 4 -8.08 -1.13 -26.95
N ALA A 5 -7.79 -0.09 -27.70
CA ALA A 5 -8.76 0.96 -27.99
C ALA A 5 -9.94 0.40 -28.78
N ASP A 6 -11.16 0.77 -28.42
CA ASP A 6 -12.33 0.56 -29.24
C ASP A 6 -12.26 1.45 -30.51
N GLU A 7 -13.12 1.18 -31.47
CA GLU A 7 -13.08 1.89 -32.79
C GLU A 7 -13.19 3.41 -32.63
N LYS A 8 -14.07 3.89 -31.76
CA LYS A 8 -14.27 5.32 -31.50
C LYS A 8 -13.02 5.99 -30.95
N ARG A 9 -12.33 5.32 -30.00
CA ARG A 9 -11.09 5.82 -29.41
C ARG A 9 -9.93 5.73 -30.41
N ALA A 10 -9.88 4.66 -31.22
CA ALA A 10 -8.89 4.50 -32.24
C ALA A 10 -9.03 5.61 -33.31
N GLU A 11 -10.24 5.96 -33.71
CA GLU A 11 -10.51 7.08 -34.59
C GLU A 11 -10.06 8.41 -33.97
N THR A 12 -10.39 8.67 -32.70
CA THR A 12 -9.93 9.87 -31.99
C THR A 12 -8.40 9.97 -31.95
N ILE A 13 -7.71 8.85 -31.73
CA ILE A 13 -6.24 8.80 -31.71
C ILE A 13 -5.69 9.11 -33.12
N ARG A 14 -6.25 8.50 -34.17
CA ARG A 14 -5.87 8.78 -35.56
C ARG A 14 -6.03 10.25 -35.90
N ASP A 15 -7.17 10.85 -35.58
CA ASP A 15 -7.43 12.26 -35.78
C ASP A 15 -6.46 13.18 -35.05
N LEU A 16 -6.12 12.83 -33.82
CA LEU A 16 -5.13 13.57 -33.05
C LEU A 16 -3.74 13.47 -33.69
N ARG A 17 -3.32 12.29 -34.10
CA ARG A 17 -2.02 12.05 -34.73
C ARG A 17 -1.92 12.77 -36.06
N LYS A 18 -2.98 12.79 -36.90
CA LYS A 18 -3.04 13.59 -38.15
C LYS A 18 -2.77 15.07 -37.89
N ARG A 19 -3.19 15.61 -36.75
CA ARG A 19 -3.01 17.04 -36.42
C ARG A 19 -1.64 17.35 -35.83
N THR A 20 -1.03 16.37 -35.15
CA THR A 20 0.20 16.60 -34.37
C THR A 20 1.46 16.03 -35.03
N GLU A 21 1.32 15.06 -35.91
CA GLU A 21 2.43 14.38 -36.58
C GLU A 21 2.38 14.66 -38.12
N PRO A 22 3.28 15.50 -38.67
CA PRO A 22 3.23 15.89 -40.10
C PRO A 22 3.37 14.71 -41.05
N ASP A 23 4.11 13.66 -40.65
CA ASP A 23 4.39 12.49 -41.50
C ASP A 23 3.50 11.28 -41.15
N PHE A 24 2.41 11.51 -40.42
CA PHE A 24 1.52 10.43 -40.03
C PHE A 24 0.81 9.80 -41.24
N PHE A 25 1.08 8.53 -41.49
CA PHE A 25 0.38 7.72 -42.47
C PHE A 25 -0.69 6.86 -41.79
N GLU A 26 -1.92 7.00 -42.21
CA GLU A 26 -3.05 6.25 -41.69
C GLU A 26 -3.04 4.81 -42.17
N SER A 27 -2.85 3.84 -41.27
CA SER A 27 -3.06 2.42 -41.54
C SER A 27 -4.33 1.95 -40.89
N THR A 28 -5.21 1.29 -41.60
CA THR A 28 -6.44 0.71 -41.08
C THR A 28 -6.18 -0.55 -40.23
N GLU A 29 -4.98 -1.11 -40.29
CA GLU A 29 -4.58 -2.31 -39.55
C GLU A 29 -3.90 -1.98 -38.18
N GLU A 30 -3.65 -0.72 -37.88
CA GLU A 30 -3.02 -0.32 -36.63
C GLU A 30 -3.94 -0.56 -35.42
N THR A 31 -3.43 -1.27 -34.47
CA THR A 31 -4.09 -1.47 -33.17
C THR A 31 -3.48 -0.51 -32.14
N TYR A 32 -4.32 0.36 -31.59
CA TYR A 32 -3.90 1.28 -30.55
C TYR A 32 -4.13 0.68 -29.16
N TRP A 33 -3.11 0.81 -28.31
CA TRP A 33 -3.13 0.42 -26.92
C TRP A 33 -3.13 1.66 -26.04
N ILE A 34 -4.13 1.76 -25.17
CA ILE A 34 -4.27 2.88 -24.23
C ILE A 34 -4.02 2.42 -22.81
N PRO A 35 -3.38 3.25 -21.96
CA PRO A 35 -3.29 2.96 -20.54
C PRO A 35 -4.70 2.99 -19.93
N TYR A 36 -4.98 2.01 -19.10
CA TYR A 36 -6.26 1.87 -18.42
C TYR A 36 -6.05 1.65 -16.93
N CYS A 37 -6.85 2.33 -16.11
CA CYS A 37 -6.85 2.16 -14.67
C CYS A 37 -8.29 1.94 -14.20
N LEU A 38 -8.51 0.82 -13.52
CA LEU A 38 -9.74 0.55 -12.79
C LEU A 38 -9.47 0.82 -11.32
N SER A 39 -10.26 1.73 -10.72
CA SER A 39 -10.08 2.16 -9.34
C SER A 39 -11.35 1.95 -8.54
N PHE A 40 -11.19 1.57 -7.30
CA PHE A 40 -12.26 1.47 -6.33
C PHE A 40 -12.01 2.49 -5.21
N LEU A 41 -13.02 3.30 -4.89
CA LEU A 41 -12.97 4.26 -3.79
C LEU A 41 -13.73 3.69 -2.60
N SER A 42 -13.08 3.61 -1.45
CA SER A 42 -13.67 3.10 -0.22
C SER A 42 -13.32 3.98 0.97
N ARG A 43 -14.20 4.02 1.96
CA ARG A 43 -13.93 4.64 3.27
C ARG A 43 -13.10 3.73 4.18
N TYR A 44 -13.06 2.43 3.86
CA TYR A 44 -12.39 1.42 4.66
C TYR A 44 -11.10 0.95 3.98
N PRO A 45 -10.02 0.71 4.71
CA PRO A 45 -8.73 0.27 4.17
C PRO A 45 -8.74 -1.24 3.85
N LEU A 46 -9.62 -1.66 2.95
CA LEU A 46 -9.83 -3.06 2.56
C LEU A 46 -8.98 -3.41 1.33
N TYR A 47 -7.67 -3.29 1.44
CA TYR A 47 -6.74 -3.41 0.31
C TYR A 47 -6.79 -4.77 -0.38
N ASN A 48 -6.77 -5.86 0.38
CA ASN A 48 -6.81 -7.21 -0.21
C ASN A 48 -8.18 -7.51 -0.81
N LEU A 49 -9.25 -7.29 -0.06
CA LEU A 49 -10.62 -7.55 -0.51
C LEU A 49 -10.94 -6.80 -1.82
N LEU A 50 -10.67 -5.49 -1.84
CA LEU A 50 -10.96 -4.65 -3.00
C LEU A 50 -9.98 -4.89 -4.14
N GLY A 51 -8.73 -5.22 -3.85
CA GLY A 51 -7.75 -5.65 -4.85
C GLY A 51 -8.16 -6.93 -5.56
N ASP A 52 -8.64 -7.92 -4.81
CA ASP A 52 -9.14 -9.19 -5.36
C ASP A 52 -10.43 -9.00 -6.15
N TYR A 53 -11.33 -8.14 -5.67
CA TYR A 53 -12.52 -7.74 -6.42
C TYR A 53 -12.14 -7.11 -7.77
N LEU A 54 -11.21 -6.15 -7.79
CA LEU A 54 -10.76 -5.51 -9.02
C LEU A 54 -10.08 -6.48 -10.00
N ARG A 55 -9.31 -7.46 -9.47
CA ARG A 55 -8.73 -8.53 -10.32
C ARG A 55 -9.81 -9.40 -10.94
N GLY A 56 -10.80 -9.81 -10.17
CA GLY A 56 -11.95 -10.57 -10.66
C GLY A 56 -12.72 -9.81 -11.73
N MET A 57 -13.01 -8.54 -11.48
CA MET A 57 -13.65 -7.64 -12.46
C MET A 57 -12.84 -7.53 -13.74
N TRP A 58 -11.50 -7.40 -13.66
CA TRP A 58 -10.64 -7.29 -14.82
C TRP A 58 -10.63 -8.55 -15.68
N ILE A 59 -10.61 -9.72 -15.08
CA ILE A 59 -10.68 -11.00 -15.80
C ILE A 59 -11.97 -11.08 -16.62
N HIS A 60 -13.07 -10.62 -16.07
CA HIS A 60 -14.36 -10.61 -16.77
C HIS A 60 -14.47 -9.48 -17.79
N TRP A 61 -13.80 -8.33 -17.54
CA TRP A 61 -13.76 -7.17 -18.46
C TRP A 61 -13.28 -7.56 -19.86
N ASN A 62 -12.28 -8.39 -19.96
CA ASN A 62 -11.74 -8.80 -21.25
C ASN A 62 -12.64 -9.76 -22.05
N LYS A 63 -13.68 -10.34 -21.42
CA LYS A 63 -14.54 -11.35 -22.01
C LYS A 63 -15.99 -10.92 -22.12
N ALA A 64 -16.38 -9.81 -21.55
CA ALA A 64 -17.77 -9.42 -21.39
C ALA A 64 -18.11 -8.14 -22.17
N THR A 65 -19.40 -7.95 -22.40
CA THR A 65 -19.96 -6.76 -23.02
C THR A 65 -19.98 -5.59 -22.03
N ASN A 66 -20.07 -4.35 -22.54
CA ASN A 66 -20.23 -3.14 -21.73
C ASN A 66 -21.46 -3.22 -20.79
N LEU A 67 -22.49 -3.95 -21.17
CA LEU A 67 -23.69 -4.15 -20.35
C LEU A 67 -23.36 -4.88 -19.04
N PHE A 68 -22.57 -5.95 -19.12
CA PHE A 68 -22.14 -6.72 -17.93
C PHE A 68 -21.40 -5.83 -16.91
N HIS A 69 -20.58 -4.91 -17.39
CA HIS A 69 -19.86 -3.98 -16.50
C HIS A 69 -20.79 -2.99 -15.82
N ALA A 70 -21.76 -2.46 -16.54
CA ALA A 70 -22.75 -1.55 -15.98
C ALA A 70 -23.56 -2.24 -14.87
N GLU A 71 -23.97 -3.47 -15.10
CA GLU A 71 -24.69 -4.29 -14.12
C GLU A 71 -23.82 -4.57 -12.88
N GLU A 72 -22.56 -4.95 -13.07
CA GLU A 72 -21.66 -5.26 -11.97
C GLU A 72 -21.32 -4.02 -11.14
N VAL A 73 -21.08 -2.87 -11.80
CA VAL A 73 -20.88 -1.59 -11.12
C VAL A 73 -22.12 -1.19 -10.34
N SER A 74 -23.31 -1.34 -10.91
CA SER A 74 -24.58 -1.08 -10.22
C SER A 74 -24.74 -1.97 -9.00
N ARG A 75 -24.42 -3.27 -9.13
CA ARG A 75 -24.51 -4.24 -8.04
C ARG A 75 -23.60 -3.86 -6.88
N ILE A 76 -22.32 -3.55 -7.14
CA ILE A 76 -21.38 -3.23 -6.07
C ILE A 76 -21.68 -1.87 -5.40
N LEU A 77 -22.16 -0.89 -6.16
CA LEU A 77 -22.53 0.42 -5.63
C LEU A 77 -23.84 0.40 -4.84
N SER A 78 -24.72 -0.56 -5.11
CA SER A 78 -25.94 -0.76 -4.34
C SER A 78 -25.76 -1.68 -3.12
N PHE A 79 -24.55 -2.16 -2.89
CA PHE A 79 -24.24 -2.97 -1.72
C PHE A 79 -24.51 -2.19 -0.43
N PRO A 80 -25.22 -2.74 0.55
CA PRO A 80 -25.48 -2.06 1.81
C PRO A 80 -24.21 -1.66 2.51
N ALA A 81 -24.15 -0.44 3.04
CA ALA A 81 -22.99 0.02 3.80
C ALA A 81 -22.77 -0.89 5.02
N PRO A 82 -21.63 -1.59 5.11
CA PRO A 82 -21.39 -2.51 6.22
C PRO A 82 -21.15 -1.74 7.52
N ARG A 83 -21.48 -2.39 8.62
CA ARG A 83 -21.25 -1.90 9.99
C ARG A 83 -20.08 -2.66 10.63
N LEU A 84 -19.61 -2.16 11.75
CA LEU A 84 -18.68 -2.91 12.60
C LEU A 84 -19.31 -4.26 12.99
N ASN A 85 -18.50 -5.29 13.06
CA ASN A 85 -18.89 -6.71 13.26
C ASN A 85 -19.67 -7.36 12.13
N ASP A 86 -19.96 -6.69 11.01
CA ASP A 86 -20.60 -7.33 9.87
C ASP A 86 -19.63 -8.24 9.12
N LEU A 87 -20.11 -9.37 8.62
CA LEU A 87 -19.42 -10.17 7.63
C LEU A 87 -19.79 -9.65 6.24
N VAL A 88 -18.81 -9.03 5.56
CA VAL A 88 -18.95 -8.62 4.17
C VAL A 88 -18.67 -9.81 3.27
N ARG A 89 -19.64 -10.15 2.39
CA ARG A 89 -19.48 -11.17 1.38
C ARG A 89 -19.81 -10.59 0.01
N ILE A 90 -18.85 -10.68 -0.90
CA ILE A 90 -19.03 -10.28 -2.30
C ILE A 90 -18.96 -11.53 -3.16
N ASP A 91 -20.10 -11.92 -3.71
CA ASP A 91 -20.17 -13.09 -4.60
C ASP A 91 -19.59 -12.73 -5.96
N MET A 92 -18.58 -13.49 -6.37
CA MET A 92 -18.01 -13.49 -7.70
C MET A 92 -18.64 -14.65 -8.50
N LYS A 93 -18.26 -14.81 -9.76
CA LYS A 93 -18.87 -15.86 -10.60
C LYS A 93 -18.65 -17.27 -10.06
N ASP A 94 -17.43 -17.58 -9.66
CA ASP A 94 -17.01 -18.94 -9.31
C ASP A 94 -16.53 -19.06 -7.84
N TYR A 95 -16.52 -17.96 -7.09
CA TYR A 95 -16.09 -17.89 -5.69
C TYR A 95 -16.72 -16.69 -4.97
N ALA A 96 -16.52 -16.57 -3.67
CA ALA A 96 -16.91 -15.41 -2.89
C ALA A 96 -15.71 -14.81 -2.16
N LEU A 97 -15.66 -13.49 -2.10
CA LEU A 97 -14.73 -12.73 -1.29
C LEU A 97 -15.40 -12.41 0.04
N CYS A 98 -14.74 -12.72 1.14
CA CYS A 98 -15.28 -12.48 2.48
C CYS A 98 -14.31 -11.69 3.33
N TYR A 99 -14.84 -10.78 4.13
CA TYR A 99 -14.08 -10.05 5.14
C TYR A 99 -14.95 -9.76 6.36
N GLN A 100 -14.45 -10.15 7.54
CA GLN A 100 -15.09 -9.84 8.82
C GLN A 100 -14.68 -8.45 9.27
N PHE A 101 -15.62 -7.52 9.38
CA PHE A 101 -15.36 -6.20 9.92
C PHE A 101 -14.98 -6.30 11.40
N PRO A 102 -14.00 -5.51 11.84
CA PRO A 102 -13.61 -5.48 13.24
C PRO A 102 -14.69 -4.88 14.12
N SER A 103 -14.55 -5.07 15.43
CA SER A 103 -15.43 -4.48 16.45
C SER A 103 -15.14 -2.98 16.70
N SER A 104 -13.99 -2.48 16.24
CA SER A 104 -13.54 -1.10 16.43
C SER A 104 -13.17 -0.43 15.11
N PRO A 105 -13.40 0.87 14.94
CA PRO A 105 -12.97 1.63 13.76
C PRO A 105 -11.46 1.61 13.51
N THR A 106 -10.65 1.43 14.55
CA THR A 106 -9.18 1.35 14.47
C THR A 106 -8.66 -0.05 14.21
N GLY A 107 -9.55 -1.06 14.24
CA GLY A 107 -9.18 -2.47 14.09
C GLY A 107 -9.12 -2.98 12.65
N PHE A 108 -9.34 -2.12 11.66
CA PHE A 108 -9.28 -2.55 10.26
C PHE A 108 -7.86 -2.94 9.86
N GLN A 109 -7.71 -4.21 9.45
CA GLN A 109 -6.50 -4.73 8.86
C GLN A 109 -6.87 -5.72 7.77
N ASN A 110 -6.69 -5.32 6.53
CA ASN A 110 -6.93 -6.16 5.35
C ASN A 110 -5.76 -6.03 4.38
N PHE A 111 -4.57 -6.23 4.92
CA PHE A 111 -3.28 -6.23 4.23
C PHE A 111 -2.28 -7.07 5.04
N ALA A 112 -1.25 -7.57 4.39
CA ALA A 112 -0.16 -8.28 5.07
C ALA A 112 0.81 -7.30 5.73
N MET A 113 1.13 -7.49 7.01
CA MET A 113 2.08 -6.64 7.75
C MET A 113 3.52 -7.13 7.62
N TRP A 114 3.73 -8.43 7.43
CA TRP A 114 5.06 -9.05 7.41
C TRP A 114 6.05 -8.44 6.37
N PRO A 115 5.61 -7.86 5.22
CA PRO A 115 6.55 -7.30 4.26
C PRO A 115 7.42 -6.16 4.81
N LEU A 116 6.92 -5.39 5.78
CA LEU A 116 7.74 -4.38 6.45
C LEU A 116 8.92 -5.01 7.18
N PHE A 117 8.71 -6.16 7.82
CA PHE A 117 9.72 -6.90 8.57
C PHE A 117 10.74 -7.62 7.65
N MET A 118 10.42 -7.75 6.37
CA MET A 118 11.37 -8.21 5.33
C MET A 118 12.23 -7.08 4.78
N CYS A 119 11.77 -5.84 4.87
CA CYS A 119 12.49 -4.67 4.36
C CYS A 119 13.41 -4.03 5.41
N LEU A 120 12.97 -4.01 6.66
CA LEU A 120 13.67 -3.34 7.76
C LEU A 120 14.09 -4.33 8.84
N SER A 121 15.27 -4.08 9.41
CA SER A 121 15.71 -4.76 10.63
C SER A 121 14.84 -4.34 11.83
N ILE A 122 14.75 -5.20 12.84
CA ILE A 122 13.96 -4.92 14.06
C ILE A 122 14.38 -3.61 14.73
N PRO A 123 15.67 -3.27 14.89
CA PRO A 123 16.05 -1.97 15.43
C PRO A 123 15.52 -0.78 14.63
N ASN A 124 15.52 -0.87 13.29
CA ASN A 124 14.97 0.17 12.42
C ASN A 124 13.44 0.27 12.57
N ILE A 125 12.75 -0.87 12.63
CA ILE A 125 11.30 -0.90 12.88
C ILE A 125 10.97 -0.24 14.21
N VAL A 126 11.70 -0.56 15.29
CA VAL A 126 11.50 0.05 16.60
C VAL A 126 11.71 1.56 16.54
N GLY A 127 12.73 2.04 15.83
CA GLY A 127 12.94 3.47 15.62
C GLY A 127 11.79 4.16 14.88
N VAL A 128 11.22 3.51 13.87
CA VAL A 128 10.05 4.01 13.13
C VAL A 128 8.81 4.05 14.03
N LEU A 129 8.57 3.01 14.81
CA LEU A 129 7.43 2.94 15.73
C LEU A 129 7.55 3.96 16.85
N GLU A 130 8.76 4.16 17.38
CA GLU A 130 9.04 5.20 18.36
C GLU A 130 8.78 6.61 17.80
N ALA A 131 9.15 6.85 16.52
CA ALA A 131 8.82 8.09 15.84
C ALA A 131 7.30 8.26 15.65
N ALA A 132 6.59 7.18 15.33
CA ALA A 132 5.14 7.20 15.12
C ALA A 132 4.35 7.56 16.40
N VAL A 133 4.82 7.15 17.57
CA VAL A 133 4.17 7.51 18.86
C VAL A 133 4.59 8.89 19.37
N SER A 134 5.56 9.52 18.74
CA SER A 134 6.00 10.87 19.13
C SER A 134 5.07 11.94 18.50
N PRO A 135 4.53 12.87 19.29
CA PRO A 135 3.49 13.80 18.83
C PRO A 135 3.97 14.84 17.80
N THR A 136 5.28 14.97 17.62
CA THR A 136 5.87 16.00 16.75
C THR A 136 6.66 15.42 15.57
N ARG A 137 6.71 14.09 15.44
CA ARG A 137 7.58 13.48 14.44
C ARG A 137 6.92 13.32 13.09
N ARG A 138 7.76 13.44 12.09
CA ARG A 138 7.46 13.32 10.67
C ARG A 138 8.14 12.08 10.14
N ILE A 139 7.39 11.18 9.47
CA ILE A 139 7.91 9.95 8.89
C ILE A 139 7.74 10.01 7.38
N VAL A 140 8.83 9.80 6.65
CA VAL A 140 8.84 9.70 5.20
C VAL A 140 9.36 8.32 4.81
N PHE A 141 8.50 7.48 4.28
CA PHE A 141 8.90 6.23 3.63
C PHE A 141 9.32 6.49 2.19
N VAL A 142 10.40 5.87 1.76
CA VAL A 142 10.92 5.92 0.39
C VAL A 142 11.07 4.51 -0.17
N SER A 143 10.53 4.27 -1.35
CA SER A 143 10.69 3.00 -2.08
C SER A 143 10.40 3.18 -3.56
N HIS A 144 10.98 2.34 -4.43
CA HIS A 144 10.61 2.22 -5.84
C HIS A 144 9.23 1.54 -6.03
N TYR A 145 8.67 0.98 -4.97
CA TYR A 145 7.45 0.15 -5.02
C TYR A 145 6.31 0.82 -4.22
N PRO A 146 5.34 1.49 -4.87
CA PRO A 146 4.22 2.15 -4.20
C PRO A 146 3.41 1.25 -3.28
N ALA A 147 3.27 -0.05 -3.61
CA ALA A 147 2.61 -1.01 -2.72
C ALA A 147 3.35 -1.16 -1.40
N MET A 148 4.69 -1.15 -1.44
CA MET A 148 5.47 -1.25 -0.22
C MET A 148 5.34 -0.01 0.65
N LEU A 149 5.24 1.19 0.05
CA LEU A 149 4.96 2.43 0.76
C LEU A 149 3.62 2.35 1.51
N THR A 150 2.57 1.87 0.83
CA THR A 150 1.26 1.67 1.44
C THR A 150 1.31 0.66 2.59
N ILE A 151 1.92 -0.51 2.37
CA ILE A 151 2.04 -1.56 3.40
C ILE A 151 2.82 -1.06 4.61
N ALA A 152 3.94 -0.36 4.40
CA ALA A 152 4.74 0.16 5.50
C ALA A 152 3.97 1.19 6.32
N ALA A 153 3.33 2.15 5.66
CA ALA A 153 2.54 3.19 6.32
C ALA A 153 1.35 2.61 7.10
N GLU A 154 0.60 1.69 6.48
CA GLU A 154 -0.54 1.01 7.13
C GLU A 154 -0.09 0.13 8.30
N THR A 155 1.02 -0.60 8.14
CA THR A 155 1.57 -1.44 9.23
C THR A 155 1.93 -0.57 10.44
N VAL A 156 2.64 0.52 10.23
CA VAL A 156 3.01 1.44 11.32
C VAL A 156 1.77 2.04 11.96
N ARG A 157 0.83 2.54 11.18
CA ARG A 157 -0.43 3.10 11.69
C ARG A 157 -1.22 2.08 12.50
N PHE A 158 -1.29 0.83 12.03
CA PHE A 158 -1.98 -0.25 12.74
C PHE A 158 -1.26 -0.64 14.03
N CYS A 159 0.06 -0.70 14.04
CA CYS A 159 0.85 -0.97 15.24
C CYS A 159 0.63 0.06 16.35
N VAL A 160 0.39 1.31 15.98
CA VAL A 160 0.16 2.41 16.95
C VAL A 160 -1.32 2.80 17.07
N ARG A 161 -2.25 1.94 16.66
CA ARG A 161 -3.70 2.22 16.59
C ARG A 161 -4.32 2.67 17.92
N VAL A 162 -3.71 2.28 19.05
CA VAL A 162 -4.13 2.72 20.39
C VAL A 162 -4.10 4.25 20.53
N TYR A 163 -3.26 4.93 19.76
CA TYR A 163 -3.14 6.39 19.77
C TYR A 163 -4.12 7.11 18.85
N GLU A 164 -4.93 6.41 18.07
CA GLU A 164 -5.82 7.00 17.09
C GLU A 164 -5.11 8.08 16.24
N TRP A 165 -4.15 7.64 15.44
CA TRP A 165 -3.31 8.56 14.65
C TRP A 165 -4.13 9.66 13.95
N SER A 166 -3.86 10.92 14.28
CA SER A 166 -4.59 12.11 13.78
C SER A 166 -3.72 13.05 12.94
N GLY A 167 -2.47 12.72 12.68
CA GLY A 167 -1.57 13.49 11.81
C GLY A 167 -1.92 13.37 10.33
N LEU A 168 -1.18 14.08 9.48
CA LEU A 168 -1.32 13.96 8.02
C LEU A 168 -0.87 12.57 7.56
N TYR A 169 -1.73 11.87 6.85
CA TYR A 169 -1.49 10.50 6.38
C TYR A 169 -1.69 10.39 4.88
N VAL A 170 -0.59 10.24 4.13
CA VAL A 170 -0.59 10.05 2.68
C VAL A 170 0.41 8.94 2.31
N PRO A 171 -0.01 7.67 2.27
CA PRO A 171 0.89 6.54 2.07
C PRO A 171 1.56 6.49 0.69
N VAL A 172 1.01 7.19 -0.31
CA VAL A 172 1.65 7.39 -1.61
C VAL A 172 1.39 8.81 -2.07
N VAL A 173 2.43 9.64 -2.06
CA VAL A 173 2.36 11.05 -2.45
C VAL A 173 2.59 11.18 -3.95
N HIS A 174 1.71 11.91 -4.63
CA HIS A 174 1.93 12.26 -6.04
C HIS A 174 3.09 13.26 -6.18
N ALA A 175 3.95 13.08 -7.19
CA ALA A 175 5.16 13.86 -7.41
C ALA A 175 4.98 15.38 -7.32
N ARG A 176 3.84 15.91 -7.79
CA ARG A 176 3.52 17.36 -7.76
C ARG A 176 3.41 17.93 -6.36
N HIS A 177 3.01 17.10 -5.37
CA HIS A 177 2.73 17.53 -3.99
C HIS A 177 3.87 17.21 -3.02
N VAL A 178 4.94 16.55 -3.47
CA VAL A 178 6.03 16.12 -2.59
C VAL A 178 6.68 17.30 -1.86
N LYS A 179 6.99 18.40 -2.58
CA LYS A 179 7.62 19.58 -1.98
C LYS A 179 6.77 20.24 -0.92
N GLU A 180 5.48 20.33 -1.18
CA GLU A 180 4.50 20.95 -0.29
C GLU A 180 4.28 20.10 0.96
N LEU A 181 3.88 18.84 0.77
CA LEU A 181 3.50 17.95 1.87
C LEU A 181 4.67 17.63 2.83
N VAL A 182 5.89 17.55 2.33
CA VAL A 182 7.06 17.31 3.20
C VAL A 182 7.34 18.50 4.14
N GLN A 183 6.94 19.71 3.76
CA GLN A 183 7.11 20.92 4.58
C GLN A 183 5.90 21.23 5.47
N GLU A 184 4.82 20.45 5.38
CA GLU A 184 3.65 20.63 6.22
C GLU A 184 4.02 20.60 7.71
N PRO A 185 3.51 21.54 8.52
CA PRO A 185 3.73 21.54 9.96
C PRO A 185 3.00 20.38 10.64
N GLY A 186 3.58 19.85 11.71
CA GLY A 186 2.96 18.80 12.52
C GLY A 186 3.38 17.39 12.13
N PRO A 187 2.86 16.39 12.82
CA PRO A 187 3.20 14.99 12.58
C PRO A 187 2.58 14.49 11.27
N TYR A 188 3.32 13.67 10.53
CA TYR A 188 2.83 13.02 9.34
C TYR A 188 3.47 11.64 9.09
N ILE A 189 2.77 10.83 8.30
CA ILE A 189 3.29 9.63 7.66
C ILE A 189 3.07 9.78 6.14
N LEU A 190 4.16 9.94 5.40
CA LEU A 190 4.16 10.10 3.95
C LEU A 190 4.92 8.96 3.29
N GLY A 191 4.41 8.47 2.15
CA GLY A 191 5.14 7.57 1.25
C GLY A 191 5.51 8.28 -0.03
N ILE A 192 6.80 8.26 -0.39
CA ILE A 192 7.35 8.96 -1.56
C ILE A 192 8.09 7.95 -2.43
N THR A 193 7.78 7.91 -3.72
CA THR A 193 8.52 7.04 -4.64
C THR A 193 9.98 7.48 -4.76
N ALA A 194 10.89 6.53 -4.90
CA ALA A 194 12.33 6.78 -4.91
C ALA A 194 12.77 7.74 -6.02
N GLU A 195 12.06 7.77 -7.14
CA GLU A 195 12.28 8.69 -8.26
C GLU A 195 12.07 10.16 -7.85
N CYS A 196 11.24 10.39 -6.84
CA CYS A 196 10.93 11.73 -6.32
C CYS A 196 11.88 12.17 -5.20
N ARG A 197 12.89 11.38 -4.84
CA ARG A 197 13.80 11.68 -3.73
C ARG A 197 14.56 13.01 -3.88
N THR A 198 14.85 13.41 -5.10
CA THR A 198 15.53 14.69 -5.41
C THR A 198 14.60 15.90 -5.36
N LEU A 199 13.30 15.70 -5.24
CA LEU A 199 12.30 16.78 -5.25
C LEU A 199 12.14 17.45 -3.89
N PHE A 200 12.67 16.88 -2.82
CA PHE A 200 12.48 17.42 -1.47
C PHE A 200 13.74 17.34 -0.62
N THR A 201 13.82 18.24 0.35
CA THR A 201 14.77 18.16 1.47
C THR A 201 13.95 17.86 2.72
N ALA A 202 14.32 16.79 3.41
CA ALA A 202 13.60 16.39 4.63
C ALA A 202 13.87 17.42 5.75
N PRO A 203 12.82 17.80 6.51
CA PRO A 203 13.00 18.59 7.72
C PRO A 203 13.92 17.89 8.74
N THR A 204 14.56 18.64 9.61
CA THR A 204 15.52 18.11 10.59
C THR A 204 14.92 17.17 11.62
N ASP A 205 13.61 17.29 11.87
CA ASP A 205 12.84 16.44 12.76
C ASP A 205 12.19 15.24 12.03
N ALA A 206 12.40 15.12 10.73
CA ALA A 206 11.87 14.00 9.96
C ALA A 206 12.75 12.74 10.07
N LEU A 207 12.07 11.61 10.11
CA LEU A 207 12.66 10.29 9.96
C LEU A 207 12.43 9.82 8.53
N VAL A 208 13.49 9.73 7.73
CA VAL A 208 13.43 9.20 6.36
C VAL A 208 13.81 7.73 6.36
N VAL A 209 12.92 6.90 5.88
CA VAL A 209 13.05 5.43 5.91
C VAL A 209 13.13 4.90 4.48
N ASP A 210 14.30 4.47 4.07
CA ASP A 210 14.52 3.82 2.77
C ASP A 210 14.24 2.32 2.91
N LEU A 211 13.06 1.90 2.44
CA LEU A 211 12.60 0.52 2.55
C LEU A 211 13.39 -0.44 1.66
N ASP A 212 13.94 0.06 0.55
CA ASP A 212 14.67 -0.76 -0.41
C ASP A 212 16.10 -1.08 0.06
N ARG A 213 16.61 -0.29 1.01
CA ARG A 213 17.99 -0.38 1.51
C ARG A 213 18.12 -0.72 2.99
N ASN A 214 17.00 -0.92 3.69
CA ASN A 214 17.00 -1.09 5.15
C ASN A 214 17.74 0.06 5.86
N PHE A 215 17.49 1.29 5.44
CA PHE A 215 18.23 2.44 5.94
C PHE A 215 17.28 3.49 6.52
N VAL A 216 17.66 4.04 7.68
CA VAL A 216 16.92 5.10 8.36
C VAL A 216 17.83 6.30 8.56
N LEU A 217 17.41 7.45 8.07
CA LEU A 217 18.12 8.73 8.21
C LEU A 217 17.31 9.67 9.09
N THR A 218 17.95 10.21 10.11
CA THR A 218 17.40 11.28 10.95
C THR A 218 18.53 12.13 11.54
N SER A 219 18.33 13.44 11.59
CA SER A 219 19.25 14.35 12.29
C SER A 219 18.97 14.41 13.79
N SER A 220 17.79 13.95 14.21
CA SER A 220 17.33 13.99 15.59
C SER A 220 16.63 12.67 15.92
N PRO A 221 17.29 11.68 16.51
CA PRO A 221 16.68 10.40 16.85
C PRO A 221 15.45 10.55 17.73
N PRO A 222 14.44 9.66 17.61
CA PRO A 222 13.29 9.65 18.52
C PRO A 222 13.74 9.40 19.98
N THR A 223 13.04 10.01 20.92
CA THR A 223 13.36 9.95 22.35
C THR A 223 12.16 9.54 23.21
N ALA A 224 11.11 8.98 22.62
CA ALA A 224 9.93 8.54 23.33
C ALA A 224 10.20 7.32 24.24
N LEU A 225 11.19 6.49 23.85
CA LEU A 225 11.62 5.32 24.64
C LEU A 225 12.98 5.58 25.28
N THR A 226 13.13 5.16 26.53
CA THR A 226 14.46 5.06 27.15
C THR A 226 15.29 3.96 26.47
N PRO A 227 16.64 4.01 26.54
CA PRO A 227 17.49 2.97 25.97
C PRO A 227 17.12 1.55 26.44
N GLY A 228 16.77 1.39 27.73
CA GLY A 228 16.35 0.10 28.28
C GLY A 228 15.00 -0.38 27.72
N GLN A 229 14.05 0.52 27.54
CA GLN A 229 12.75 0.19 26.92
C GLN A 229 12.94 -0.21 25.46
N ARG A 230 13.78 0.51 24.71
CA ARG A 230 14.10 0.18 23.31
C ARG A 230 14.74 -1.20 23.19
N THR A 231 15.75 -1.50 23.99
CA THR A 231 16.38 -2.83 24.02
C THR A 231 15.37 -3.92 24.36
N LYS A 232 14.51 -3.69 25.36
CA LYS A 232 13.46 -4.65 25.73
C LYS A 232 12.46 -4.89 24.61
N MET A 233 12.08 -3.85 23.89
CA MET A 233 11.17 -3.95 22.73
C MET A 233 11.81 -4.76 21.59
N ILE A 234 13.08 -4.45 21.25
CA ILE A 234 13.84 -5.21 20.24
C ILE A 234 13.87 -6.69 20.60
N ASN A 235 14.25 -7.03 21.84
CA ASN A 235 14.34 -8.43 22.27
C ASN A 235 12.98 -9.15 22.21
N ARG A 236 11.89 -8.50 22.60
CA ARG A 236 10.55 -9.08 22.54
C ARG A 236 10.07 -9.30 21.11
N LEU A 237 10.32 -8.33 20.22
CA LEU A 237 9.98 -8.48 18.79
C LEU A 237 10.80 -9.59 18.14
N THR A 238 12.10 -9.70 18.47
CA THR A 238 12.95 -10.78 18.00
C THR A 238 12.42 -12.15 18.45
N GLN A 239 12.00 -12.27 19.73
CA GLN A 239 11.38 -13.49 20.22
C GLN A 239 10.04 -13.80 19.55
N ALA A 240 9.19 -12.79 19.33
CA ALA A 240 7.90 -12.96 18.67
C ALA A 240 8.03 -13.42 17.21
N LEU A 241 9.15 -13.13 16.56
CA LEU A 241 9.49 -13.58 15.20
C LEU A 241 10.26 -14.92 15.18
N ASN A 242 10.39 -15.61 16.33
CA ASN A 242 11.15 -16.85 16.47
C ASN A 242 12.63 -16.75 16.07
N GLY A 243 13.23 -15.57 16.21
CA GLY A 243 14.62 -15.28 15.88
C GLY A 243 14.82 -14.02 15.06
N GLU A 244 16.04 -13.80 14.60
CA GLU A 244 16.34 -12.67 13.72
C GLU A 244 15.90 -12.99 12.29
N VAL A 245 14.97 -12.18 11.79
CA VAL A 245 14.67 -12.15 10.36
C VAL A 245 15.65 -11.17 9.72
N ALA A 246 16.59 -11.69 8.93
CA ALA A 246 17.48 -10.83 8.17
C ALA A 246 16.71 -10.10 7.07
N PRO A 247 16.83 -8.76 6.95
CA PRO A 247 16.18 -8.03 5.88
C PRO A 247 16.65 -8.51 4.50
N THR A 248 15.70 -8.94 3.69
CA THR A 248 15.95 -9.40 2.30
C THR A 248 15.48 -8.40 1.26
N GLY A 249 14.90 -7.28 1.72
CA GLY A 249 14.34 -6.22 0.90
C GLY A 249 12.90 -6.50 0.47
N VAL A 250 12.43 -5.75 -0.53
CA VAL A 250 11.03 -5.81 -0.98
C VAL A 250 10.70 -7.18 -1.56
N PRO A 251 9.64 -7.84 -1.09
CA PRO A 251 9.20 -9.15 -1.59
C PRO A 251 8.91 -9.16 -3.09
N GLN A 252 9.22 -10.29 -3.74
CA GLN A 252 9.15 -10.42 -5.21
C GLN A 252 7.75 -10.11 -5.79
N HIS A 253 6.69 -10.55 -5.12
CA HIS A 253 5.33 -10.28 -5.57
C HIS A 253 4.98 -8.78 -5.56
N LEU A 254 5.52 -8.02 -4.61
CA LEU A 254 5.35 -6.56 -4.56
C LEU A 254 6.19 -5.85 -5.63
N ARG A 255 7.38 -6.38 -5.95
CA ARG A 255 8.19 -5.89 -7.08
C ARG A 255 7.48 -6.16 -8.40
N SER A 256 6.90 -7.34 -8.57
CA SER A 256 6.22 -7.72 -9.80
C SER A 256 4.95 -6.92 -10.05
N ALA A 257 4.22 -6.58 -9.00
CA ALA A 257 2.98 -5.79 -9.10
C ALA A 257 3.23 -4.36 -9.62
N TYR A 258 4.42 -3.82 -9.40
CA TYR A 258 4.76 -2.43 -9.72
C TYR A 258 6.03 -2.25 -10.56
N GLY A 259 6.71 -3.34 -10.86
CA GLY A 259 7.88 -3.34 -11.73
C GLY A 259 7.50 -2.89 -13.13
N GLY A 260 7.78 -1.63 -13.43
CA GLY A 260 7.43 -0.84 -14.60
C GLY A 260 7.00 -1.61 -15.84
N GLY A 261 5.89 -1.21 -16.37
CA GLY A 261 5.16 -1.72 -17.50
C GLY A 261 5.92 -2.57 -18.51
N LYS A 262 6.06 -3.85 -18.23
CA LYS A 262 6.37 -4.79 -19.29
C LYS A 262 5.16 -4.78 -20.22
N LEU A 263 5.35 -4.31 -21.45
CA LEU A 263 4.40 -4.48 -22.53
C LEU A 263 4.05 -5.98 -22.59
N ILE A 264 2.82 -6.30 -22.25
CA ILE A 264 2.29 -7.65 -22.40
C ILE A 264 1.82 -7.75 -23.83
N PRO A 265 2.36 -8.65 -24.66
CA PRO A 265 1.90 -8.82 -26.04
C PRO A 265 0.39 -9.07 -26.06
N ALA A 266 -0.26 -8.53 -27.08
CA ALA A 266 -1.70 -8.71 -27.32
C ALA A 266 -2.03 -10.22 -27.34
N GLY A 267 -3.04 -10.61 -26.59
CA GLY A 267 -3.51 -12.01 -26.51
C GLY A 267 -2.85 -12.87 -25.43
N GLN A 268 -1.80 -12.42 -24.77
CA GLN A 268 -1.36 -13.02 -23.52
C GLN A 268 -2.05 -12.29 -22.38
N ILE A 269 -3.15 -12.85 -21.92
CA ILE A 269 -3.61 -12.58 -20.56
C ILE A 269 -2.51 -13.17 -19.67
N ILE A 270 -1.67 -12.32 -19.11
CA ILE A 270 -0.99 -12.73 -17.89
C ILE A 270 -2.13 -12.81 -16.86
N VAL A 271 -2.79 -13.94 -16.84
CA VAL A 271 -3.29 -14.42 -15.57
C VAL A 271 -2.01 -14.49 -14.75
N MET A 272 -1.80 -13.47 -13.92
CA MET A 272 -0.96 -13.67 -12.76
C MET A 272 -1.64 -14.83 -12.04
N ARG A 273 -1.23 -16.05 -12.36
CA ARG A 273 -1.16 -17.13 -11.40
C ARG A 273 -0.07 -16.72 -10.40
N GLY A 274 -0.22 -15.54 -9.82
CA GLY A 274 0.16 -15.35 -8.48
C GLY A 274 -0.77 -16.31 -7.78
N GLU A 275 -0.30 -17.49 -7.57
CA GLU A 275 -0.75 -18.24 -6.44
C GLU A 275 -0.88 -17.23 -5.34
N VAL A 276 -1.88 -17.39 -4.52
CA VAL A 276 -2.23 -16.56 -3.38
C VAL A 276 -1.08 -16.46 -2.34
N GLU A 277 0.13 -16.88 -2.66
CA GLU A 277 1.37 -16.70 -1.89
C GLU A 277 1.59 -15.25 -1.45
N SER A 278 1.10 -14.29 -2.22
CA SER A 278 1.26 -12.88 -1.89
C SER A 278 0.44 -12.44 -0.66
N ILE A 279 -0.54 -13.23 -0.25
CA ILE A 279 -1.47 -12.91 0.84
C ILE A 279 -1.26 -13.85 2.03
N GLN A 280 -0.59 -14.98 1.84
CA GLN A 280 -0.29 -15.90 2.93
C GLN A 280 0.87 -15.37 3.77
N ASP A 281 0.64 -15.38 5.07
CA ASP A 281 1.69 -15.06 6.02
C ASP A 281 2.76 -16.18 5.98
N PRO A 282 4.04 -15.85 5.93
CA PRO A 282 5.09 -16.87 6.00
C PRO A 282 5.13 -17.56 7.37
N ASP A 283 5.67 -18.77 7.43
CA ASP A 283 5.71 -19.60 8.64
C ASP A 283 6.41 -18.94 9.84
N TRP A 284 7.34 -18.02 9.58
CA TRP A 284 8.06 -17.28 10.63
C TRP A 284 7.25 -16.09 11.18
N TRP A 285 6.13 -15.70 10.52
CA TRP A 285 5.32 -14.56 10.93
C TRP A 285 4.29 -14.97 12.00
N ASN A 286 4.33 -14.30 13.12
CA ASN A 286 3.34 -14.45 14.20
C ASN A 286 2.77 -13.08 14.57
N GLN A 287 1.69 -12.72 13.89
CA GLN A 287 1.05 -11.41 14.04
C GLN A 287 0.54 -11.17 15.46
N ASP A 288 -0.07 -12.15 16.10
CA ASP A 288 -0.65 -12.00 17.43
C ASP A 288 0.45 -11.74 18.47
N ALA A 289 1.57 -12.44 18.38
CA ALA A 289 2.73 -12.20 19.24
C ALA A 289 3.33 -10.81 19.03
N ILE A 290 3.45 -10.36 17.77
CA ILE A 290 3.93 -9.02 17.42
C ILE A 290 2.97 -7.96 17.99
N MET A 291 1.67 -8.10 17.77
CA MET A 291 0.68 -7.13 18.24
C MET A 291 0.60 -7.08 19.77
N THR A 292 0.76 -8.21 20.46
CA THR A 292 0.86 -8.24 21.93
C THR A 292 2.04 -7.39 22.44
N VAL A 293 3.20 -7.46 21.78
CA VAL A 293 4.36 -6.62 22.13
C VAL A 293 4.05 -5.15 21.88
N MET A 294 3.44 -4.83 20.72
CA MET A 294 3.13 -3.46 20.33
C MET A 294 2.10 -2.82 21.26
N ASP A 295 1.00 -3.50 21.53
CA ASP A 295 -0.06 -3.00 22.41
C ASP A 295 0.47 -2.73 23.82
N HIS A 296 1.26 -3.63 24.37
CA HIS A 296 1.87 -3.44 25.69
C HIS A 296 2.82 -2.22 25.74
N VAL A 297 3.58 -1.96 24.68
CA VAL A 297 4.45 -0.78 24.61
C VAL A 297 3.63 0.49 24.49
N CYS A 298 2.62 0.50 23.62
CA CYS A 298 1.73 1.64 23.43
C CYS A 298 0.97 1.99 24.70
N GLU A 299 0.39 1.02 25.40
CA GLU A 299 -0.33 1.23 26.66
C GLU A 299 0.57 1.86 27.75
N LYS A 300 1.83 1.41 27.85
CA LYS A 300 2.78 1.99 28.81
C LYS A 300 3.15 3.44 28.47
N LEU A 301 3.29 3.75 27.19
CA LEU A 301 3.59 5.12 26.77
C LEU A 301 2.39 6.05 27.03
N VAL A 302 1.16 5.60 26.77
CA VAL A 302 -0.06 6.35 27.11
C VAL A 302 -0.11 6.61 28.63
N SER A 303 0.13 5.58 29.45
CA SER A 303 0.12 5.72 30.92
C SER A 303 1.23 6.63 31.46
N ALA A 304 2.28 6.88 30.70
CA ALA A 304 3.36 7.79 31.08
C ALA A 304 3.10 9.25 30.64
N LEU A 305 2.14 9.47 29.76
CA LEU A 305 1.74 10.80 29.25
C LEU A 305 0.51 11.38 30.02
N LEU A 306 -0.20 10.53 30.74
CA LEU A 306 -1.30 10.89 31.64
C LEU A 306 -0.78 11.11 33.08
#